data_f5a6caa529a418ea1a56ad7945c61c89
#
_entry.id   f5a6caa529a418ea1a56ad7945c61c89
#
_cell.length_a   1.000
_cell.length_b   1.000
_cell.length_c   1.000
_cell.angle_alpha   90.00
_cell.angle_beta   90.00
_cell.angle_gamma   90.00
#
_symmetry.space_group_name_H-M   'P 1'
#
loop_
_entity.id
_entity.type
_entity.pdbx_description
1 polymer ?
#
loop_
_entity_poly.entity_id
_entity_poly.type
_entity_poly.pdbx_seq_one_letter_code
_entity_poly.pdbx_strand_id
1 'polypeptide(L)'
;KELLKVYENKEPEIVFHWNDPETEAEGWTVINSLRGGAAGGGTRMREGLDKNEVLSLAKTMEVKFTVSGPAIGGAKSGINFDPKDPRKKGVLERWYKAVSPLLKSYYGTGGDLNVDEIHEVIPITEDCGVWHPQEGVFNGHFRPTEADKINRIGQLRQGVIKVLENTDYSPDISRKYTVADMITGFGVAEAVNQYYQIYGGDIKGKKAIVQGFGNVGSAAAYYLSQMGAKVVGIIDRAGGLINEDGFSFEEIKNLFLNKEGNTLNANELIPFEEINQKIWNLDAEIFAPCAASRLVAREQISNLIDKKLEVISCGANVPFAD
;
A
#
# COMPACT_ATOMS: atom_id res chain seq x y z
N LYS A 1 -6.69 25.46 5.32
CA LYS A 1 -7.84 24.62 5.75
C LYS A 1 -9.04 24.73 4.78
N GLU A 2 -9.38 25.93 4.29
CA GLU A 2 -10.53 26.16 3.39
C GLU A 2 -10.34 25.48 2.03
N LEU A 3 -9.16 25.61 1.41
CA LEU A 3 -8.83 24.94 0.15
C LEU A 3 -8.88 23.39 0.26
N LEU A 4 -8.50 22.84 1.39
CA LEU A 4 -8.59 21.40 1.64
C LEU A 4 -10.06 20.96 1.68
N LYS A 5 -10.92 21.69 2.37
CA LYS A 5 -12.36 21.40 2.40
C LYS A 5 -13.00 21.49 1.01
N VAL A 6 -12.60 22.48 0.20
CA VAL A 6 -13.07 22.59 -1.19
C VAL A 6 -12.66 21.36 -1.99
N TYR A 7 -11.42 20.92 -1.83
CA TYR A 7 -10.91 19.71 -2.50
C TYR A 7 -11.64 18.44 -2.02
N GLU A 8 -11.83 18.29 -0.71
CA GLU A 8 -12.51 17.13 -0.13
C GLU A 8 -13.98 17.03 -0.57
N ASN A 9 -14.64 18.15 -0.81
CA ASN A 9 -16.03 18.19 -1.28
C ASN A 9 -16.18 18.19 -2.80
N LYS A 10 -15.06 18.22 -3.56
CA LYS A 10 -15.13 18.16 -5.03
C LYS A 10 -15.67 16.82 -5.50
N GLU A 11 -16.67 16.85 -6.38
CA GLU A 11 -17.17 15.65 -7.04
C GLU A 11 -16.11 15.06 -7.99
N PRO A 12 -16.04 13.73 -8.12
CA PRO A 12 -15.15 13.08 -9.07
C PRO A 12 -15.60 13.32 -10.51
N GLU A 13 -14.66 13.33 -11.44
CA GLU A 13 -15.00 13.52 -12.87
C GLU A 13 -15.71 12.31 -13.46
N ILE A 14 -15.34 11.08 -13.02
CA ILE A 14 -15.93 9.84 -13.52
C ILE A 14 -16.19 8.87 -12.37
N VAL A 15 -17.38 8.28 -12.36
CA VAL A 15 -17.72 7.12 -11.53
C VAL A 15 -18.23 6.02 -12.45
N PHE A 16 -17.49 4.92 -12.50
CA PHE A 16 -17.92 3.69 -13.13
C PHE A 16 -18.44 2.76 -12.03
N HIS A 17 -19.64 2.23 -12.21
CA HIS A 17 -20.27 1.30 -11.28
C HIS A 17 -20.62 0.00 -12.01
N TRP A 18 -20.36 -1.12 -11.37
CA TRP A 18 -20.54 -2.45 -11.93
C TRP A 18 -21.15 -3.41 -10.90
N ASN A 19 -22.08 -4.22 -11.36
CA ASN A 19 -22.62 -5.35 -10.61
C ASN A 19 -22.22 -6.63 -11.33
N ASP A 20 -21.71 -7.61 -10.60
CA ASP A 20 -21.34 -8.89 -11.18
C ASP A 20 -22.60 -9.68 -11.61
N PRO A 21 -22.68 -10.14 -12.86
CA PRO A 21 -23.84 -10.90 -13.32
C PRO A 21 -23.95 -12.31 -12.70
N GLU A 22 -22.90 -12.82 -12.06
CA GLU A 22 -22.84 -14.20 -11.56
C GLU A 22 -22.78 -14.30 -10.04
N THR A 23 -22.46 -13.22 -9.35
CA THR A 23 -22.33 -13.18 -7.88
C THR A 23 -22.93 -11.91 -7.31
N GLU A 24 -22.87 -11.77 -5.98
CA GLU A 24 -23.24 -10.56 -5.25
C GLU A 24 -22.18 -9.44 -5.29
N ALA A 25 -21.10 -9.65 -6.02
CA ALA A 25 -20.01 -8.66 -6.08
C ALA A 25 -20.47 -7.36 -6.75
N GLU A 26 -20.09 -6.25 -6.16
CA GLU A 26 -20.33 -4.90 -6.64
C GLU A 26 -18.99 -4.15 -6.72
N GLY A 27 -18.78 -3.38 -7.78
CA GLY A 27 -17.49 -2.71 -7.99
C GLY A 27 -17.62 -1.27 -8.48
N TRP A 28 -16.66 -0.44 -8.09
CA TRP A 28 -16.54 0.95 -8.51
C TRP A 28 -15.14 1.27 -9.00
N THR A 29 -15.06 2.04 -10.10
CA THR A 29 -13.85 2.83 -10.40
C THR A 29 -14.22 4.29 -10.27
N VAL A 30 -13.54 4.99 -9.38
CA VAL A 30 -13.71 6.44 -9.19
C VAL A 30 -12.45 7.12 -9.71
N ILE A 31 -12.63 8.06 -10.65
CA ILE A 31 -11.58 8.93 -11.18
C ILE A 31 -11.86 10.34 -10.66
N ASN A 32 -11.02 10.81 -9.73
CA ASN A 32 -11.19 12.12 -9.14
C ASN A 32 -10.95 13.24 -10.15
N SER A 33 -9.92 13.10 -11.00
CA SER A 33 -9.70 13.96 -12.16
C SER A 33 -8.88 13.26 -13.23
N LEU A 34 -8.98 13.73 -14.47
CA LEU A 34 -8.10 13.36 -15.58
C LEU A 34 -6.98 14.39 -15.79
N ARG A 35 -6.48 14.97 -14.72
CA ARG A 35 -5.35 15.90 -14.77
C ARG A 35 -4.19 15.29 -15.56
N GLY A 36 -3.63 16.03 -16.50
CA GLY A 36 -2.55 15.55 -17.36
C GLY A 36 -2.97 14.47 -18.36
N GLY A 37 -4.26 14.21 -18.53
CA GLY A 37 -4.82 13.29 -19.53
C GLY A 37 -4.99 11.86 -19.07
N ALA A 38 -4.66 11.53 -17.83
CA ALA A 38 -4.83 10.19 -17.26
C ALA A 38 -5.06 10.24 -15.76
N ALA A 39 -5.44 9.09 -15.17
CA ALA A 39 -5.55 8.89 -13.74
C ALA A 39 -5.02 7.52 -13.33
N GLY A 40 -4.52 7.42 -12.10
CA GLY A 40 -3.95 6.17 -11.59
C GLY A 40 -4.43 5.81 -10.19
N GLY A 41 -4.49 4.52 -9.91
CA GLY A 41 -4.80 3.97 -8.59
C GLY A 41 -5.17 2.49 -8.64
N GLY A 42 -4.73 1.72 -7.64
CA GLY A 42 -4.89 0.27 -7.59
C GLY A 42 -6.33 -0.20 -7.38
N THR A 43 -6.55 -1.48 -7.60
CA THR A 43 -7.81 -2.18 -7.33
C THR A 43 -7.72 -2.91 -6.01
N ARG A 44 -8.67 -2.70 -5.09
CA ARG A 44 -8.80 -3.45 -3.83
C ARG A 44 -10.07 -4.28 -3.78
N MET A 45 -10.06 -5.31 -2.95
CA MET A 45 -11.24 -6.11 -2.68
C MET A 45 -11.39 -6.33 -1.18
N ARG A 46 -12.56 -6.04 -0.63
CA ARG A 46 -12.97 -6.42 0.71
C ARG A 46 -14.47 -6.43 0.86
N GLU A 47 -14.99 -7.24 1.75
CA GLU A 47 -16.40 -7.21 2.15
C GLU A 47 -16.74 -5.88 2.84
N GLY A 48 -17.91 -5.33 2.53
CA GLY A 48 -18.41 -4.05 3.05
C GLY A 48 -17.72 -2.81 2.47
N LEU A 49 -16.94 -2.93 1.38
CA LEU A 49 -16.41 -1.79 0.65
C LEU A 49 -17.53 -1.04 -0.06
N ASP A 50 -17.48 0.28 -0.06
CA ASP A 50 -18.46 1.13 -0.74
C ASP A 50 -17.80 2.20 -1.64
N LYS A 51 -18.65 2.89 -2.41
CA LYS A 51 -18.21 3.99 -3.30
C LYS A 51 -17.47 5.10 -2.54
N ASN A 52 -17.87 5.42 -1.32
CA ASN A 52 -17.29 6.53 -0.57
C ASN A 52 -15.83 6.23 -0.15
N GLU A 53 -15.56 4.97 0.23
CA GLU A 53 -14.19 4.54 0.47
C GLU A 53 -13.33 4.67 -0.80
N VAL A 54 -13.85 4.20 -1.94
CA VAL A 54 -13.15 4.29 -3.23
C VAL A 54 -12.88 5.75 -3.61
N LEU A 55 -13.86 6.64 -3.43
CA LEU A 55 -13.71 8.09 -3.67
C LEU A 55 -12.62 8.71 -2.78
N SER A 56 -12.64 8.42 -1.48
CA SER A 56 -11.62 8.91 -0.55
C SER A 56 -10.21 8.50 -0.96
N LEU A 57 -10.07 7.25 -1.41
CA LEU A 57 -8.79 6.72 -1.88
C LEU A 57 -8.37 7.32 -3.24
N ALA A 58 -9.29 7.57 -4.16
CA ALA A 58 -8.99 8.25 -5.42
C ALA A 58 -8.44 9.66 -5.19
N LYS A 59 -9.03 10.41 -4.24
CA LYS A 59 -8.52 11.73 -3.82
C LYS A 59 -7.12 11.64 -3.20
N THR A 60 -6.89 10.64 -2.37
CA THR A 60 -5.57 10.37 -1.79
C THR A 60 -4.52 10.07 -2.87
N MET A 61 -4.89 9.27 -3.88
CA MET A 61 -3.98 8.97 -5.00
C MET A 61 -3.62 10.23 -5.79
N GLU A 62 -4.55 11.15 -6.00
CA GLU A 62 -4.26 12.43 -6.67
C GLU A 62 -3.27 13.29 -5.88
N VAL A 63 -3.41 13.33 -4.56
CA VAL A 63 -2.42 14.01 -3.69
C VAL A 63 -1.05 13.35 -3.82
N LYS A 64 -0.96 12.02 -3.81
CA LYS A 64 0.29 11.28 -4.00
C LYS A 64 0.94 11.62 -5.34
N PHE A 65 0.20 11.60 -6.45
CA PHE A 65 0.71 11.96 -7.77
C PHE A 65 1.05 13.45 -7.90
N THR A 66 0.45 14.31 -7.10
CA THR A 66 0.81 15.73 -7.07
C THR A 66 2.19 15.94 -6.41
N VAL A 67 2.52 15.13 -5.42
CA VAL A 67 3.78 15.24 -4.66
C VAL A 67 4.92 14.48 -5.33
N SER A 68 4.66 13.26 -5.82
CA SER A 68 5.70 12.33 -6.29
C SER A 68 5.71 12.16 -7.81
N GLY A 69 4.69 12.62 -8.52
CA GLY A 69 4.49 12.36 -9.96
C GLY A 69 4.02 10.91 -10.25
N PRO A 70 3.75 10.63 -11.52
CA PRO A 70 3.64 11.57 -12.64
C PRO A 70 2.50 12.58 -12.44
N ALA A 71 2.46 13.67 -13.25
CA ALA A 71 1.46 14.75 -13.13
C ALA A 71 0.08 14.34 -13.69
N ILE A 72 -0.51 13.31 -13.13
CA ILE A 72 -1.82 12.72 -13.49
C ILE A 72 -2.83 12.90 -12.36
N GLY A 73 -4.10 12.65 -12.69
CA GLY A 73 -5.19 12.60 -11.70
C GLY A 73 -5.16 11.34 -10.85
N GLY A 74 -5.90 11.37 -9.75
CA GLY A 74 -6.07 10.23 -8.88
C GLY A 74 -7.29 9.39 -9.26
N ALA A 75 -7.15 8.09 -9.20
CA ALA A 75 -8.22 7.14 -9.34
C ALA A 75 -8.12 6.02 -8.28
N LYS A 76 -9.18 5.25 -8.13
CA LYS A 76 -9.19 4.02 -7.35
C LYS A 76 -10.25 3.08 -7.89
N SER A 77 -9.97 1.79 -7.85
CA SER A 77 -10.97 0.74 -8.02
C SER A 77 -11.19 -0.01 -6.72
N GLY A 78 -12.43 -0.43 -6.49
CA GLY A 78 -12.79 -1.23 -5.34
C GLY A 78 -13.90 -2.19 -5.66
N ILE A 79 -13.82 -3.41 -5.12
CA ILE A 79 -14.81 -4.47 -5.27
C ILE A 79 -15.27 -4.90 -3.89
N ASN A 80 -16.57 -4.79 -3.65
CA ASN A 80 -17.24 -5.33 -2.48
C ASN A 80 -17.47 -6.83 -2.68
N PHE A 81 -16.60 -7.64 -2.13
CA PHE A 81 -16.68 -9.10 -2.18
C PHE A 81 -15.71 -9.71 -1.16
N ASP A 82 -16.02 -10.90 -0.64
CA ASP A 82 -15.11 -11.61 0.26
C ASP A 82 -13.87 -12.09 -0.52
N PRO A 83 -12.67 -11.59 -0.19
CA PRO A 83 -11.44 -11.98 -0.88
C PRO A 83 -11.02 -13.44 -0.66
N LYS A 84 -11.66 -14.15 0.28
CA LYS A 84 -11.43 -15.57 0.55
C LYS A 84 -12.42 -16.49 -0.17
N ASP A 85 -13.45 -15.93 -0.80
CA ASP A 85 -14.43 -16.71 -1.55
C ASP A 85 -13.77 -17.40 -2.75
N PRO A 86 -13.99 -18.70 -2.97
CA PRO A 86 -13.41 -19.42 -4.10
C PRO A 86 -13.81 -18.87 -5.47
N ARG A 87 -14.89 -18.08 -5.56
CA ARG A 87 -15.34 -17.40 -6.79
C ARG A 87 -14.56 -16.13 -7.11
N LYS A 88 -13.67 -15.66 -6.22
CA LYS A 88 -12.88 -14.41 -6.35
C LYS A 88 -12.25 -14.26 -7.73
N LYS A 89 -11.62 -15.33 -8.25
CA LYS A 89 -10.95 -15.28 -9.56
C LYS A 89 -11.91 -14.90 -10.68
N GLY A 90 -13.08 -15.55 -10.75
CA GLY A 90 -14.09 -15.22 -11.75
C GLY A 90 -14.65 -13.80 -11.62
N VAL A 91 -14.83 -13.31 -10.39
CA VAL A 91 -15.21 -11.91 -10.13
C VAL A 91 -14.18 -10.94 -10.68
N LEU A 92 -12.88 -11.18 -10.44
CA LEU A 92 -11.80 -10.34 -10.96
C LEU A 92 -11.73 -10.37 -12.50
N GLU A 93 -11.90 -11.54 -13.13
CA GLU A 93 -11.91 -11.69 -14.58
C GLU A 93 -13.04 -10.87 -15.22
N ARG A 94 -14.25 -10.94 -14.69
CA ARG A 94 -15.40 -10.18 -15.17
C ARG A 94 -15.27 -8.68 -14.90
N TRP A 95 -14.74 -8.32 -13.72
CA TRP A 95 -14.43 -6.94 -13.37
C TRP A 95 -13.46 -6.32 -14.37
N TYR A 96 -12.28 -6.94 -14.58
CA TYR A 96 -11.28 -6.37 -15.49
C TYR A 96 -11.75 -6.34 -16.94
N LYS A 97 -12.57 -7.30 -17.36
CA LYS A 97 -13.23 -7.24 -18.66
C LYS A 97 -14.14 -6.01 -18.78
N ALA A 98 -14.93 -5.72 -17.76
CA ALA A 98 -15.85 -4.58 -17.74
C ALA A 98 -15.08 -3.22 -17.75
N VAL A 99 -14.02 -3.09 -16.99
CA VAL A 99 -13.26 -1.85 -16.84
C VAL A 99 -12.16 -1.67 -17.90
N SER A 100 -11.88 -2.68 -18.72
CA SER A 100 -10.80 -2.67 -19.72
C SER A 100 -10.83 -1.47 -20.70
N PRO A 101 -11.98 -0.90 -21.12
CA PRO A 101 -11.98 0.30 -21.96
C PRO A 101 -11.34 1.51 -21.30
N LEU A 102 -11.50 1.66 -19.97
CA LEU A 102 -10.87 2.73 -19.21
C LEU A 102 -9.36 2.49 -19.11
N LEU A 103 -8.96 1.21 -18.86
CA LEU A 103 -7.56 0.80 -18.74
C LEU A 103 -6.78 0.97 -20.06
N LYS A 104 -7.45 0.87 -21.19
CA LYS A 104 -6.85 1.14 -22.51
C LYS A 104 -6.73 2.62 -22.83
N SER A 105 -7.55 3.47 -22.21
CA SER A 105 -7.69 4.87 -22.62
C SER A 105 -6.92 5.85 -21.75
N TYR A 106 -7.22 5.86 -20.44
CA TYR A 106 -6.71 6.89 -19.53
C TYR A 106 -6.64 6.47 -18.05
N TYR A 107 -6.99 5.24 -17.71
CA TYR A 107 -6.90 4.73 -16.35
C TYR A 107 -5.79 3.71 -16.22
N GLY A 108 -4.93 3.88 -15.23
CA GLY A 108 -3.93 2.89 -14.84
C GLY A 108 -4.24 2.29 -13.48
N THR A 109 -4.18 0.97 -13.37
CA THR A 109 -4.43 0.24 -12.13
C THR A 109 -3.24 -0.64 -11.75
N GLY A 110 -3.31 -1.24 -10.59
CA GLY A 110 -2.36 -2.21 -10.04
C GLY A 110 -3.02 -2.97 -8.90
N GLY A 111 -2.26 -3.78 -8.19
CA GLY A 111 -2.71 -4.43 -6.97
C GLY A 111 -2.90 -3.44 -5.82
N ASP A 112 -3.77 -3.78 -4.89
CA ASP A 112 -3.96 -3.14 -3.60
C ASP A 112 -4.48 -4.19 -2.61
N LEU A 113 -5.12 -3.78 -1.52
CA LEU A 113 -5.60 -4.68 -0.48
C LEU A 113 -6.36 -5.90 -1.05
N ASN A 114 -5.85 -7.10 -0.78
CA ASN A 114 -6.39 -8.39 -1.18
C ASN A 114 -6.49 -8.63 -2.71
N VAL A 115 -5.81 -7.84 -3.52
CA VAL A 115 -5.69 -8.07 -4.97
C VAL A 115 -4.21 -8.05 -5.34
N ASP A 116 -3.71 -9.19 -5.81
CA ASP A 116 -2.29 -9.38 -6.13
C ASP A 116 -1.95 -8.82 -7.52
N GLU A 117 -0.94 -7.96 -7.59
CA GLU A 117 -0.55 -7.35 -8.86
C GLU A 117 0.02 -8.37 -9.85
N ILE A 118 0.88 -9.26 -9.36
CA ILE A 118 1.65 -10.17 -10.21
C ILE A 118 0.80 -11.37 -10.65
N HIS A 119 0.03 -11.94 -9.71
CA HIS A 119 -0.69 -13.19 -9.96
C HIS A 119 -2.14 -12.99 -10.39
N GLU A 120 -2.72 -11.79 -10.19
CA GLU A 120 -4.10 -11.51 -10.52
C GLU A 120 -4.24 -10.34 -11.52
N VAL A 121 -3.76 -9.13 -11.19
CA VAL A 121 -4.02 -7.94 -12.01
C VAL A 121 -3.38 -8.04 -13.40
N ILE A 122 -2.08 -8.28 -13.45
CA ILE A 122 -1.33 -8.34 -14.72
C ILE A 122 -1.88 -9.41 -15.65
N PRO A 123 -1.95 -10.70 -15.25
CA PRO A 123 -2.41 -11.74 -16.17
C PRO A 123 -3.86 -11.56 -16.60
N ILE A 124 -4.77 -11.19 -15.69
CA ILE A 124 -6.18 -11.03 -16.04
C ILE A 124 -6.41 -9.83 -16.99
N THR A 125 -5.72 -8.71 -16.78
CA THR A 125 -5.82 -7.56 -17.70
C THR A 125 -5.24 -7.86 -19.08
N GLU A 126 -4.14 -8.63 -19.14
CA GLU A 126 -3.57 -9.12 -20.41
C GLU A 126 -4.54 -10.02 -21.17
N ASP A 127 -5.23 -10.94 -20.47
CA ASP A 127 -6.28 -11.78 -21.06
C ASP A 127 -7.47 -10.97 -21.60
N CYS A 128 -7.72 -9.78 -21.02
CA CYS A 128 -8.68 -8.79 -21.52
C CYS A 128 -8.15 -7.94 -22.69
N GLY A 129 -6.94 -8.22 -23.19
CA GLY A 129 -6.32 -7.51 -24.30
C GLY A 129 -5.81 -6.11 -23.93
N VAL A 130 -5.48 -5.88 -22.66
CA VAL A 130 -4.74 -4.72 -22.16
C VAL A 130 -3.26 -5.12 -22.07
N TRP A 131 -2.37 -4.36 -22.64
CA TRP A 131 -0.94 -4.73 -22.69
C TRP A 131 -0.27 -4.71 -21.32
N HIS A 132 -0.74 -3.86 -20.45
CA HIS A 132 -0.30 -3.74 -19.05
C HIS A 132 -1.36 -2.96 -18.25
N PRO A 133 -1.58 -3.21 -16.97
CA PRO A 133 -2.54 -2.44 -16.15
C PRO A 133 -2.34 -0.92 -16.18
N GLN A 134 -1.16 -0.43 -16.53
CA GLN A 134 -0.82 0.99 -16.66
C GLN A 134 -0.95 1.53 -18.10
N GLU A 135 -1.46 0.75 -19.05
CA GLU A 135 -1.54 1.14 -20.46
C GLU A 135 -2.27 2.46 -20.67
N GLY A 136 -3.39 2.68 -19.96
CA GLY A 136 -4.16 3.90 -20.06
C GLY A 136 -3.40 5.15 -19.62
N VAL A 137 -2.50 5.05 -18.65
CA VAL A 137 -1.62 6.17 -18.28
C VAL A 137 -0.66 6.51 -19.41
N PHE A 138 -0.09 5.50 -20.08
CA PHE A 138 0.75 5.77 -21.25
C PHE A 138 -0.02 6.44 -22.37
N ASN A 139 -1.17 5.91 -22.71
CA ASN A 139 -1.99 6.44 -23.81
C ASN A 139 -2.52 7.85 -23.50
N GLY A 140 -3.03 8.09 -22.29
CA GLY A 140 -3.64 9.35 -21.91
C GLY A 140 -2.63 10.47 -21.59
N HIS A 141 -1.61 10.16 -20.82
CA HIS A 141 -0.66 11.16 -20.30
C HIS A 141 0.57 11.33 -21.19
N PHE A 142 1.28 10.23 -21.49
CA PHE A 142 2.54 10.30 -22.23
C PHE A 142 2.35 10.37 -23.74
N ARG A 143 1.24 9.84 -24.26
CA ARG A 143 0.92 9.79 -25.71
C ARG A 143 2.12 9.31 -26.55
N PRO A 144 2.73 8.17 -26.21
CA PRO A 144 3.94 7.67 -26.83
C PRO A 144 3.68 7.22 -28.26
N THR A 145 4.76 7.10 -29.05
CA THR A 145 4.72 6.28 -30.26
C THR A 145 4.51 4.80 -29.88
N GLU A 146 4.07 3.97 -30.83
CA GLU A 146 3.89 2.52 -30.57
C GLU A 146 5.21 1.87 -30.14
N ALA A 147 6.34 2.25 -30.71
CA ALA A 147 7.65 1.73 -30.33
C ALA A 147 8.04 2.10 -28.89
N ASP A 148 7.81 3.35 -28.48
CA ASP A 148 8.06 3.81 -27.11
C ASP A 148 7.14 3.10 -26.11
N LYS A 149 5.88 2.88 -26.49
CA LYS A 149 4.90 2.16 -25.68
C LYS A 149 5.34 0.73 -25.42
N ILE A 150 5.74 0.00 -26.44
CA ILE A 150 6.25 -1.38 -26.33
C ILE A 150 7.44 -1.43 -25.38
N ASN A 151 8.43 -0.56 -25.57
CA ASN A 151 9.64 -0.53 -24.73
C ASN A 151 9.32 -0.24 -23.26
N ARG A 152 8.50 0.76 -22.99
CA ARG A 152 8.16 1.18 -21.63
C ARG A 152 7.29 0.16 -20.90
N ILE A 153 6.32 -0.44 -21.58
CA ILE A 153 5.51 -1.52 -21.03
C ILE A 153 6.39 -2.73 -20.69
N GLY A 154 7.34 -3.08 -21.58
CA GLY A 154 8.33 -4.11 -21.30
C GLY A 154 9.16 -3.82 -20.05
N GLN A 155 9.61 -2.58 -19.87
CA GLN A 155 10.33 -2.14 -18.67
C GLN A 155 9.50 -2.24 -17.39
N LEU A 156 8.22 -1.86 -17.44
CA LEU A 156 7.29 -1.96 -16.29
C LEU A 156 7.09 -3.41 -15.87
N ARG A 157 6.79 -4.28 -16.83
CA ARG A 157 6.62 -5.73 -16.57
C ARG A 157 7.84 -6.33 -15.89
N GLN A 158 9.03 -6.03 -16.43
CA GLN A 158 10.28 -6.53 -15.86
C GLN A 158 10.57 -5.91 -14.48
N GLY A 159 10.28 -4.62 -14.29
CA GLY A 159 10.57 -3.91 -13.06
C GLY A 159 9.79 -4.44 -11.86
N VAL A 160 8.50 -4.67 -12.02
CA VAL A 160 7.61 -5.14 -10.93
C VAL A 160 7.97 -6.56 -10.48
N ILE A 161 8.22 -7.47 -11.43
CA ILE A 161 8.51 -8.89 -11.15
C ILE A 161 10.00 -9.18 -10.97
N LYS A 162 10.86 -8.17 -11.03
CA LYS A 162 12.30 -8.36 -10.87
C LYS A 162 12.61 -8.95 -9.50
N VAL A 163 13.24 -10.11 -9.50
CA VAL A 163 13.71 -10.78 -8.29
C VAL A 163 14.90 -10.00 -7.72
N LEU A 164 14.87 -9.82 -6.39
CA LEU A 164 15.93 -9.16 -5.64
C LEU A 164 17.02 -10.17 -5.32
N GLU A 165 18.13 -10.08 -6.05
CA GLU A 165 19.30 -10.98 -5.91
C GLU A 165 20.36 -10.43 -4.95
N ASN A 166 20.25 -9.16 -4.55
CA ASN A 166 21.15 -8.53 -3.59
C ASN A 166 20.63 -8.72 -2.16
N THR A 167 21.49 -9.19 -1.28
CA THR A 167 21.23 -9.38 0.16
C THR A 167 20.89 -8.10 0.92
N ASP A 168 21.28 -6.94 0.40
CA ASP A 168 20.91 -5.65 0.98
C ASP A 168 19.40 -5.35 0.84
N TYR A 169 18.75 -5.95 -0.16
CA TYR A 169 17.34 -5.71 -0.47
C TYR A 169 16.45 -6.93 -0.26
N SER A 170 17.02 -8.11 -0.14
CA SER A 170 16.26 -9.36 0.07
C SER A 170 16.60 -10.00 1.41
N PRO A 171 15.60 -10.29 2.25
CA PRO A 171 15.84 -10.99 3.51
C PRO A 171 16.29 -12.44 3.30
N ASP A 172 15.94 -13.05 2.16
CA ASP A 172 16.36 -14.40 1.77
C ASP A 172 16.31 -14.54 0.24
N ILE A 173 17.47 -14.63 -0.39
CA ILE A 173 17.61 -14.78 -1.86
C ILE A 173 16.94 -16.05 -2.37
N SER A 174 16.94 -17.13 -1.57
CA SER A 174 16.36 -18.41 -1.98
C SER A 174 14.85 -18.35 -2.16
N ARG A 175 14.16 -17.43 -1.45
CA ARG A 175 12.72 -17.22 -1.55
C ARG A 175 12.28 -16.34 -2.71
N LYS A 176 13.24 -15.76 -3.46
CA LYS A 176 13.01 -14.99 -4.69
C LYS A 176 12.02 -13.84 -4.53
N TYR A 177 12.13 -13.08 -3.43
CA TYR A 177 11.32 -11.86 -3.26
C TYR A 177 11.51 -10.92 -4.45
N THR A 178 10.42 -10.30 -4.89
CA THR A 178 10.43 -9.36 -6.01
C THR A 178 10.47 -7.91 -5.53
N VAL A 179 10.69 -7.00 -6.47
CA VAL A 179 10.58 -5.55 -6.20
C VAL A 179 9.20 -5.21 -5.63
N ALA A 180 8.12 -5.79 -6.17
CA ALA A 180 6.77 -5.54 -5.68
C ALA A 180 6.57 -5.93 -4.21
N ASP A 181 7.21 -7.01 -3.75
CA ASP A 181 7.09 -7.46 -2.36
C ASP A 181 7.74 -6.50 -1.36
N MET A 182 8.80 -5.82 -1.75
CA MET A 182 9.69 -5.13 -0.83
C MET A 182 9.68 -3.60 -0.94
N ILE A 183 9.43 -3.04 -2.13
CA ILE A 183 9.69 -1.63 -2.42
C ILE A 183 8.87 -0.65 -1.56
N THR A 184 7.62 -0.98 -1.24
CA THR A 184 6.78 -0.07 -0.45
C THR A 184 7.30 0.03 0.98
N GLY A 185 7.64 -1.10 1.60
CA GLY A 185 8.25 -1.11 2.93
C GLY A 185 9.63 -0.49 2.97
N PHE A 186 10.45 -0.69 1.92
CA PHE A 186 11.71 0.01 1.74
C PHE A 186 11.50 1.53 1.71
N GLY A 187 10.53 2.00 0.92
CA GLY A 187 10.20 3.43 0.83
C GLY A 187 9.78 4.03 2.17
N VAL A 188 9.05 3.29 3.01
CA VAL A 188 8.70 3.72 4.38
C VAL A 188 9.94 3.92 5.23
N ALA A 189 10.87 2.96 5.22
CA ALA A 189 12.11 3.04 6.01
C ALA A 189 13.06 4.11 5.48
N GLU A 190 13.19 4.19 4.15
CA GLU A 190 14.05 5.22 3.52
C GLU A 190 13.53 6.64 3.76
N ALA A 191 12.21 6.85 3.76
CA ALA A 191 11.63 8.15 4.12
C ALA A 191 12.01 8.59 5.54
N VAL A 192 12.06 7.66 6.50
CA VAL A 192 12.56 7.93 7.86
C VAL A 192 14.04 8.27 7.84
N ASN A 193 14.84 7.50 7.12
CA ASN A 193 16.28 7.77 6.97
C ASN A 193 16.53 9.17 6.38
N GLN A 194 15.81 9.53 5.31
CA GLN A 194 15.92 10.84 4.69
C GLN A 194 15.45 11.98 5.62
N TYR A 195 14.43 11.74 6.46
CA TYR A 195 14.02 12.71 7.47
C TYR A 195 15.20 13.09 8.39
N TYR A 196 15.91 12.11 8.94
CA TYR A 196 17.05 12.38 9.81
C TYR A 196 18.22 13.03 9.06
N GLN A 197 18.48 12.65 7.80
CA GLN A 197 19.51 13.28 7.00
C GLN A 197 19.21 14.76 6.71
N ILE A 198 17.95 15.11 6.49
CA ILE A 198 17.53 16.48 6.14
C ILE A 198 17.45 17.37 7.39
N TYR A 199 16.85 16.87 8.47
CA TYR A 199 16.58 17.67 9.68
C TYR A 199 17.61 17.50 10.77
N GLY A 200 18.59 16.64 10.58
CA GLY A 200 19.64 16.32 11.53
C GLY A 200 19.30 15.14 12.44
N GLY A 201 20.30 14.38 12.80
CA GLY A 201 20.18 13.16 13.60
C GLY A 201 20.61 11.91 12.85
N ASP A 202 20.35 10.76 13.43
CA ASP A 202 20.64 9.44 12.85
C ASP A 202 19.48 8.50 13.19
N ILE A 203 19.08 7.68 12.25
CA ILE A 203 18.10 6.63 12.46
C ILE A 203 18.59 5.54 13.41
N LYS A 204 19.92 5.38 13.54
CA LYS A 204 20.53 4.37 14.39
C LYS A 204 20.17 4.57 15.86
N GLY A 205 19.65 3.51 16.47
CA GLY A 205 19.24 3.50 17.86
C GLY A 205 17.89 4.15 18.15
N LYS A 206 17.25 4.80 17.17
CA LYS A 206 15.90 5.34 17.30
C LYS A 206 14.88 4.20 17.45
N LYS A 207 13.97 4.34 18.39
CA LYS A 207 12.93 3.36 18.67
C LYS A 207 11.76 3.51 17.69
N ALA A 208 11.30 2.40 17.13
CA ALA A 208 10.25 2.37 16.12
C ALA A 208 9.09 1.46 16.52
N ILE A 209 7.86 1.93 16.26
CA ILE A 209 6.63 1.13 16.32
C ILE A 209 6.14 0.91 14.89
N VAL A 210 5.77 -0.33 14.57
CA VAL A 210 5.18 -0.71 13.29
C VAL A 210 3.76 -1.22 13.49
N GLN A 211 2.79 -0.61 12.81
CA GLN A 211 1.39 -1.06 12.81
C GLN A 211 1.06 -1.77 11.50
N GLY A 212 0.60 -3.00 11.60
CA GLY A 212 0.40 -3.90 10.47
C GLY A 212 1.68 -4.67 10.11
N PHE A 213 1.56 -5.98 9.89
CA PHE A 213 2.69 -6.85 9.54
C PHE A 213 2.45 -7.64 8.24
N GLY A 214 1.69 -7.03 7.32
CA GLY A 214 1.54 -7.49 5.94
C GLY A 214 2.79 -7.21 5.09
N ASN A 215 2.65 -7.17 3.77
CA ASN A 215 3.79 -6.91 2.87
C ASN A 215 4.51 -5.60 3.19
N VAL A 216 3.78 -4.52 3.41
CA VAL A 216 4.38 -3.20 3.68
C VAL A 216 5.03 -3.15 5.05
N GLY A 217 4.30 -3.51 6.11
CA GLY A 217 4.79 -3.35 7.49
C GLY A 217 5.92 -4.29 7.84
N SER A 218 5.89 -5.55 7.38
CA SER A 218 6.98 -6.49 7.61
C SER A 218 8.27 -6.06 6.89
N ALA A 219 8.17 -5.56 5.65
CA ALA A 219 9.31 -5.02 4.92
C ALA A 219 9.81 -3.71 5.56
N ALA A 220 8.92 -2.82 6.01
CA ALA A 220 9.31 -1.62 6.73
C ALA A 220 10.07 -1.93 8.03
N ALA A 221 9.58 -2.88 8.84
CA ALA A 221 10.27 -3.34 10.05
C ALA A 221 11.67 -3.90 9.72
N TYR A 222 11.76 -4.71 8.66
CA TYR A 222 13.03 -5.29 8.21
C TYR A 222 14.05 -4.20 7.85
N TYR A 223 13.68 -3.23 6.99
CA TYR A 223 14.61 -2.20 6.55
C TYR A 223 14.91 -1.16 7.64
N LEU A 224 13.93 -0.77 8.48
CA LEU A 224 14.19 0.07 9.65
C LEU A 224 15.24 -0.57 10.57
N SER A 225 15.08 -1.86 10.86
CA SER A 225 16.03 -2.61 11.67
C SER A 225 17.40 -2.75 10.99
N GLN A 226 17.44 -2.98 9.66
CA GLN A 226 18.67 -3.05 8.88
C GLN A 226 19.43 -1.71 8.89
N MET A 227 18.71 -0.59 8.87
CA MET A 227 19.29 0.77 8.96
C MET A 227 19.73 1.13 10.40
N GLY A 228 19.47 0.25 11.37
CA GLY A 228 19.90 0.39 12.76
C GLY A 228 18.87 1.00 13.71
N ALA A 229 17.62 1.21 13.27
CA ALA A 229 16.53 1.53 14.18
C ALA A 229 16.19 0.30 15.07
N LYS A 230 15.68 0.57 16.26
CA LYS A 230 15.23 -0.43 17.22
C LYS A 230 13.72 -0.58 17.13
N VAL A 231 13.22 -1.60 16.46
CA VAL A 231 11.79 -1.91 16.47
C VAL A 231 11.43 -2.39 17.89
N VAL A 232 10.64 -1.61 18.63
CA VAL A 232 10.25 -1.88 20.02
C VAL A 232 8.83 -2.40 20.14
N GLY A 233 8.00 -2.18 19.12
CA GLY A 233 6.61 -2.61 19.12
C GLY A 233 6.12 -2.94 17.71
N ILE A 234 5.40 -4.05 17.62
CA ILE A 234 4.70 -4.47 16.40
C ILE A 234 3.28 -4.81 16.80
N ILE A 235 2.29 -4.21 16.13
CA ILE A 235 0.88 -4.53 16.31
C ILE A 235 0.24 -4.92 14.98
N ASP A 236 -0.45 -6.05 14.97
CA ASP A 236 -1.21 -6.56 13.83
C ASP A 236 -2.55 -7.11 14.31
N ARG A 237 -3.45 -7.40 13.38
CA ARG A 237 -4.78 -7.96 13.69
C ARG A 237 -4.75 -9.28 14.49
N ALA A 238 -3.69 -10.06 14.37
CA ALA A 238 -3.49 -11.30 15.13
C ALA A 238 -3.02 -11.07 16.57
N GLY A 239 -2.59 -9.85 16.90
CA GLY A 239 -1.96 -9.49 18.16
C GLY A 239 -0.69 -8.69 17.93
N GLY A 240 0.26 -8.75 18.86
CA GLY A 240 1.50 -8.00 18.69
C GLY A 240 2.62 -8.43 19.63
N LEU A 241 3.75 -7.75 19.49
CA LEU A 241 4.97 -7.98 20.26
C LEU A 241 5.49 -6.67 20.80
N ILE A 242 6.02 -6.66 22.00
CA ILE A 242 6.73 -5.55 22.63
C ILE A 242 8.08 -6.04 23.14
N ASN A 243 9.13 -5.28 22.82
CA ASN A 243 10.44 -5.39 23.41
C ASN A 243 11.01 -3.97 23.57
N GLU A 244 10.97 -3.40 24.76
CA GLU A 244 11.36 -2.02 25.02
C GLU A 244 12.85 -1.74 24.76
N ASP A 245 13.70 -2.79 24.77
CA ASP A 245 15.11 -2.70 24.40
C ASP A 245 15.34 -2.76 22.87
N GLY A 246 14.30 -3.13 22.13
CA GLY A 246 14.28 -3.36 20.68
C GLY A 246 14.60 -4.79 20.29
N PHE A 247 13.87 -5.29 19.30
CA PHE A 247 14.20 -6.57 18.66
C PHE A 247 15.52 -6.44 17.89
N SER A 248 16.33 -7.49 17.90
CA SER A 248 17.51 -7.60 17.06
C SER A 248 17.11 -7.69 15.57
N PHE A 249 18.04 -7.38 14.68
CA PHE A 249 17.82 -7.53 13.24
C PHE A 249 17.43 -8.95 12.85
N GLU A 250 18.08 -9.97 13.46
CA GLU A 250 17.76 -11.36 13.17
C GLU A 250 16.35 -11.77 13.66
N GLU A 251 15.89 -11.26 14.79
CA GLU A 251 14.52 -11.48 15.26
C GLU A 251 13.50 -10.87 14.29
N ILE A 252 13.69 -9.63 13.86
CA ILE A 252 12.83 -8.98 12.86
C ILE A 252 12.83 -9.72 11.52
N LYS A 253 14.01 -10.14 11.06
CA LYS A 253 14.16 -10.96 9.86
C LYS A 253 13.41 -12.28 9.97
N ASN A 254 13.51 -12.97 11.11
CA ASN A 254 12.78 -14.20 11.37
C ASN A 254 11.26 -13.97 11.38
N LEU A 255 10.77 -12.90 12.01
CA LEU A 255 9.35 -12.53 11.96
C LEU A 255 8.88 -12.30 10.53
N PHE A 256 9.68 -11.57 9.73
CA PHE A 256 9.39 -11.36 8.31
C PHE A 256 9.28 -12.69 7.54
N LEU A 257 10.24 -13.59 7.73
CA LEU A 257 10.31 -14.86 7.00
C LEU A 257 9.22 -15.86 7.43
N ASN A 258 8.68 -15.75 8.64
CA ASN A 258 7.69 -16.66 9.21
C ASN A 258 6.27 -16.11 9.24
N LYS A 259 6.04 -14.92 8.69
CA LYS A 259 4.67 -14.38 8.57
C LYS A 259 3.77 -15.30 7.75
N GLU A 260 2.50 -15.36 8.09
CA GLU A 260 1.50 -16.13 7.36
C GLU A 260 0.65 -15.22 6.49
N GLY A 261 0.89 -15.26 5.17
CA GLY A 261 0.26 -14.33 4.24
C GLY A 261 0.57 -12.87 4.63
N ASN A 262 -0.47 -12.11 4.97
CA ASN A 262 -0.37 -10.72 5.41
C ASN A 262 -0.58 -10.56 6.93
N THR A 263 -0.12 -11.53 7.74
CA THR A 263 -0.38 -11.53 9.18
C THR A 263 0.89 -11.90 9.95
N LEU A 264 1.13 -11.21 11.06
CA LEU A 264 2.18 -11.54 12.02
C LEU A 264 1.97 -12.94 12.57
N ASN A 265 3.01 -13.76 12.54
CA ASN A 265 3.04 -15.08 13.13
C ASN A 265 4.26 -15.23 14.06
N ALA A 266 4.01 -15.49 15.33
CA ALA A 266 5.02 -15.77 16.35
C ALA A 266 4.41 -16.64 17.46
N ASN A 267 5.28 -17.37 18.20
CA ASN A 267 4.84 -18.33 19.21
C ASN A 267 4.09 -17.69 20.40
N GLU A 268 4.43 -16.44 20.75
CA GLU A 268 3.88 -15.75 21.93
C GLU A 268 3.43 -14.32 21.52
N LEU A 269 2.28 -14.25 20.87
CA LEU A 269 1.67 -12.95 20.59
C LEU A 269 0.89 -12.45 21.81
N ILE A 270 1.10 -11.18 22.16
CA ILE A 270 0.18 -10.46 23.05
C ILE A 270 -1.14 -10.31 22.30
N PRO A 271 -2.30 -10.69 22.88
CA PRO A 271 -3.60 -10.57 22.26
C PRO A 271 -3.88 -9.13 21.79
N PHE A 272 -4.62 -8.98 20.68
CA PHE A 272 -4.86 -7.67 20.05
C PHE A 272 -5.40 -6.62 21.04
N GLU A 273 -6.39 -6.97 21.84
CA GLU A 273 -7.00 -6.05 22.80
C GLU A 273 -5.99 -5.53 23.85
N GLU A 274 -5.08 -6.39 24.26
CA GLU A 274 -4.05 -6.03 25.23
C GLU A 274 -2.93 -5.21 24.61
N ILE A 275 -2.40 -5.63 23.45
CA ILE A 275 -1.33 -4.89 22.75
C ILE A 275 -1.82 -3.51 22.33
N ASN A 276 -3.08 -3.39 21.88
CA ASN A 276 -3.67 -2.12 21.47
C ASN A 276 -3.87 -1.12 22.62
N GLN A 277 -3.79 -1.55 23.87
CA GLN A 277 -3.75 -0.66 25.02
C GLN A 277 -2.33 -0.25 25.43
N LYS A 278 -1.35 -1.11 25.19
CA LYS A 278 0.03 -0.93 25.67
C LYS A 278 0.93 -0.20 24.70
N ILE A 279 0.84 -0.53 23.41
CA ILE A 279 1.84 -0.11 22.40
C ILE A 279 1.94 1.40 22.22
N TRP A 280 0.84 2.12 22.40
CA TRP A 280 0.77 3.59 22.26
C TRP A 280 1.40 4.37 23.42
N ASN A 281 1.83 3.66 24.46
CA ASN A 281 2.52 4.22 25.62
C ASN A 281 4.04 3.94 25.61
N LEU A 282 4.54 3.28 24.57
CA LEU A 282 5.98 3.05 24.42
C LEU A 282 6.71 4.34 24.07
N ASP A 283 7.93 4.49 24.58
CA ASP A 283 8.84 5.52 24.11
C ASP A 283 9.32 5.15 22.71
N ALA A 284 8.89 5.90 21.70
CA ALA A 284 9.31 5.67 20.32
C ALA A 284 9.40 6.99 19.55
N GLU A 285 10.49 7.15 18.79
CA GLU A 285 10.71 8.29 17.94
C GLU A 285 10.08 8.12 16.56
N ILE A 286 9.87 6.86 16.13
CA ILE A 286 9.40 6.52 14.77
C ILE A 286 8.09 5.75 14.89
N PHE A 287 7.08 6.18 14.13
CA PHE A 287 5.85 5.40 13.94
C PHE A 287 5.61 5.12 12.47
N ALA A 288 5.48 3.84 12.11
CA ALA A 288 5.20 3.36 10.76
C ALA A 288 3.80 2.71 10.70
N PRO A 289 2.72 3.49 10.42
CA PRO A 289 1.40 2.93 10.18
C PRO A 289 1.34 2.28 8.78
N CYS A 290 1.32 0.95 8.75
CA CYS A 290 1.35 0.13 7.53
C CYS A 290 0.14 -0.82 7.40
N ALA A 291 -0.89 -0.62 8.22
CA ALA A 291 -2.13 -1.41 8.20
C ALA A 291 -3.18 -0.79 7.26
N ALA A 292 -4.46 -1.04 7.50
CA ALA A 292 -5.55 -0.47 6.72
C ALA A 292 -5.84 1.00 7.09
N SER A 293 -6.75 1.63 6.35
CA SER A 293 -7.12 3.03 6.55
C SER A 293 -7.89 3.24 7.86
N ARG A 294 -7.72 4.41 8.49
CA ARG A 294 -8.48 4.91 9.64
C ARG A 294 -8.44 4.04 10.90
N LEU A 295 -7.32 3.34 11.10
CA LEU A 295 -7.13 2.47 12.26
C LEU A 295 -6.42 3.14 13.45
N VAL A 296 -5.90 4.33 13.26
CA VAL A 296 -5.15 5.04 14.30
C VAL A 296 -5.99 6.21 14.82
N ALA A 297 -6.42 6.12 16.07
CA ALA A 297 -7.20 7.15 16.72
C ALA A 297 -6.32 8.35 17.15
N ARG A 298 -6.94 9.52 17.26
CA ARG A 298 -6.27 10.75 17.67
C ARG A 298 -5.58 10.62 19.03
N GLU A 299 -6.22 9.96 19.98
CA GLU A 299 -5.68 9.74 21.33
C GLU A 299 -4.37 8.91 21.29
N GLN A 300 -4.33 7.87 20.45
CA GLN A 300 -3.15 7.04 20.28
C GLN A 300 -1.95 7.83 19.78
N ILE A 301 -2.16 8.73 18.81
CA ILE A 301 -1.10 9.62 18.32
C ILE A 301 -0.69 10.65 19.39
N SER A 302 -1.64 11.22 20.13
CA SER A 302 -1.32 12.14 21.21
C SER A 302 -0.41 11.48 22.24
N ASN A 303 -0.69 10.24 22.62
CA ASN A 303 0.16 9.50 23.57
C ASN A 303 1.58 9.31 23.03
N LEU A 304 1.75 8.97 21.73
CA LEU A 304 3.09 8.83 21.14
C LEU A 304 3.84 10.18 21.07
N ILE A 305 3.14 11.28 20.77
CA ILE A 305 3.73 12.63 20.74
C ILE A 305 4.24 13.01 22.14
N ASP A 306 3.44 12.75 23.17
CA ASP A 306 3.81 13.02 24.56
C ASP A 306 5.01 12.18 25.03
N LYS A 307 5.31 11.09 24.32
CA LYS A 307 6.40 10.16 24.62
C LYS A 307 7.72 10.45 23.91
N LYS A 308 7.79 10.99 22.75
CA LYS A 308 9.00 11.41 22.01
C LYS A 308 8.89 11.23 20.50
N LEU A 309 7.70 11.05 19.98
CA LEU A 309 7.52 10.83 18.54
C LEU A 309 8.14 11.99 17.73
N GLU A 310 9.05 11.67 16.83
CA GLU A 310 9.74 12.62 15.95
C GLU A 310 9.22 12.53 14.52
N VAL A 311 8.91 11.31 14.03
CA VAL A 311 8.53 11.10 12.64
C VAL A 311 7.47 10.01 12.49
N ILE A 312 6.51 10.28 11.60
CA ILE A 312 5.53 9.30 11.14
C ILE A 312 5.78 9.05 9.65
N SER A 313 6.09 7.81 9.29
CA SER A 313 6.23 7.39 7.89
C SER A 313 5.12 6.44 7.49
N CYS A 314 4.15 6.96 6.72
CA CYS A 314 2.92 6.24 6.40
C CYS A 314 3.12 5.23 5.26
N GLY A 315 3.03 3.95 5.56
CA GLY A 315 2.87 2.88 4.57
C GLY A 315 1.41 2.65 4.17
N ALA A 316 0.45 3.10 5.00
CA ALA A 316 -0.98 3.11 4.70
C ALA A 316 -1.41 4.43 4.07
N ASN A 317 -2.46 4.41 3.23
CA ASN A 317 -2.90 5.62 2.50
C ASN A 317 -3.54 6.67 3.43
N VAL A 318 -4.41 6.27 4.33
CA VAL A 318 -5.15 7.16 5.26
C VAL A 318 -5.19 6.48 6.63
N PRO A 319 -4.06 6.39 7.36
CA PRO A 319 -3.99 5.60 8.57
C PRO A 319 -4.79 6.18 9.75
N PHE A 320 -4.98 7.50 9.79
CA PHE A 320 -5.61 8.19 10.91
C PHE A 320 -7.12 8.24 10.78
N ALA A 321 -7.82 8.00 11.89
CA ALA A 321 -9.24 8.29 12.01
C ALA A 321 -9.48 9.81 12.12
N ASP A 322 -10.69 10.23 11.75
CA ASP A 322 -11.12 11.64 11.79
C ASP A 322 -11.24 12.15 13.23
#